data_59e2c6fc03ae0eaa5ea78439925d6a2e
#
_entry.id   59e2c6fc03ae0eaa5ea78439925d6a2e
#
_cell.length_a   1.000
_cell.length_b   1.000
_cell.length_c   1.000
_cell.angle_alpha   90.00
_cell.angle_beta   90.00
_cell.angle_gamma   90.00
#
_symmetry.space_group_name_H-M   'P 1'
#
loop_
_entity.id
_entity.type
_entity.pdbx_description
1 polymer ?
#
loop_
_entity_poly.entity_id
_entity_poly.type
_entity_poly.pdbx_seq_one_letter_code
_entity_poly.pdbx_strand_id
1 'polypeptide(L)'
;MKIFVNGTFDILHRGHLEMLRYAKGLGDYLLVAIDSDRRVTELKGPTRPVNNEIDRQFFIKSLKWVDDCWIFNSEEELVHIIETIKPDIMVKGSDYQGKPIVGEQYCKEIRFYEHTGHSTTKTIHRIANR
;
A
#
# COMPACT_ATOMS: atom_id res chain seq x y z
N MET A 1 -13.21 10.54 -9.15
CA MET A 1 -11.92 9.92 -9.58
C MET A 1 -11.54 8.83 -8.61
N LYS A 2 -11.16 7.68 -9.13
CA LYS A 2 -10.72 6.52 -8.34
C LYS A 2 -9.20 6.55 -8.16
N ILE A 3 -8.77 6.44 -6.91
CA ILE A 3 -7.35 6.44 -6.53
C ILE A 3 -7.00 5.07 -5.98
N PHE A 4 -5.82 4.57 -6.32
CA PHE A 4 -5.36 3.25 -5.91
C PHE A 4 -3.99 3.33 -5.27
N VAL A 5 -3.83 2.62 -4.15
CA VAL A 5 -2.54 2.46 -3.45
C VAL A 5 -2.40 1.00 -3.08
N ASN A 6 -1.23 0.41 -3.29
CA ASN A 6 -0.95 -0.92 -2.77
C ASN A 6 0.32 -0.93 -1.93
N GLY A 7 0.38 -1.83 -0.98
CA GLY A 7 1.54 -1.98 -0.10
C GLY A 7 1.32 -3.03 0.96
N THR A 8 2.31 -3.21 1.82
CA THR A 8 2.26 -4.16 2.93
C THR A 8 1.50 -3.59 4.12
N PHE A 9 1.79 -2.37 4.51
CA PHE A 9 1.18 -1.68 5.66
C PHE A 9 1.21 -2.54 6.92
N ASP A 10 2.39 -3.08 7.25
CA ASP A 10 2.53 -4.02 8.36
C ASP A 10 2.35 -3.31 9.72
N ILE A 11 3.25 -2.39 10.03
CA ILE A 11 3.10 -1.53 11.20
C ILE A 11 2.89 -0.12 10.68
N LEU A 12 1.70 0.43 10.94
CA LEU A 12 1.36 1.76 10.47
C LEU A 12 2.21 2.81 11.18
N HIS A 13 2.69 3.78 10.43
CA HIS A 13 3.38 4.94 10.95
C HIS A 13 2.89 6.19 10.22
N ARG A 14 3.35 7.34 10.69
CA ARG A 14 2.88 8.64 10.17
C ARG A 14 3.05 8.76 8.65
N GLY A 15 4.14 8.22 8.10
CA GLY A 15 4.38 8.26 6.66
C GLY A 15 3.29 7.55 5.85
N HIS A 16 2.81 6.39 6.34
CA HIS A 16 1.69 5.70 5.73
C HIS A 16 0.43 6.56 5.73
N LEU A 17 0.11 7.15 6.88
CA LEU A 17 -1.12 7.93 7.01
C LEU A 17 -1.07 9.21 6.17
N GLU A 18 0.07 9.88 6.13
CA GLU A 18 0.24 11.07 5.30
C GLU A 18 0.06 10.75 3.82
N MET A 19 0.63 9.63 3.36
CA MET A 19 0.48 9.20 1.96
C MET A 19 -0.98 8.87 1.63
N LEU A 20 -1.67 8.17 2.52
CA LEU A 20 -3.08 7.82 2.31
C LEU A 20 -3.98 9.05 2.31
N ARG A 21 -3.71 10.01 3.19
CA ARG A 21 -4.42 11.28 3.19
C ARG A 21 -4.19 12.04 1.88
N TYR A 22 -2.95 12.10 1.43
CA TYR A 22 -2.59 12.71 0.15
C TYR A 22 -3.33 12.04 -1.00
N ALA A 23 -3.30 10.70 -1.02
CA ALA A 23 -3.96 9.93 -2.09
C ALA A 23 -5.46 10.20 -2.14
N LYS A 24 -6.14 10.19 -1.00
CA LYS A 24 -7.58 10.48 -0.96
C LYS A 24 -7.88 11.90 -1.44
N GLY A 25 -6.99 12.85 -1.13
CA GLY A 25 -7.14 14.24 -1.58
C GLY A 25 -7.10 14.43 -3.09
N LEU A 26 -6.59 13.45 -3.84
CA LEU A 26 -6.52 13.51 -5.30
C LEU A 26 -7.84 13.12 -5.99
N GLY A 27 -8.76 12.51 -5.26
CA GLY A 27 -10.03 12.06 -5.82
C GLY A 27 -11.09 11.88 -4.75
N ASP A 28 -12.11 11.10 -5.07
CA ASP A 28 -13.26 10.89 -4.18
C ASP A 28 -13.41 9.45 -3.72
N TYR A 29 -12.64 8.52 -4.29
CA TYR A 29 -12.65 7.12 -3.86
C TYR A 29 -11.21 6.60 -3.79
N LEU A 30 -10.83 6.05 -2.63
CA LEU A 30 -9.51 5.45 -2.41
C LEU A 30 -9.65 3.97 -2.08
N LEU A 31 -9.13 3.13 -2.96
CA LEU A 31 -8.97 1.70 -2.71
C LEU A 31 -7.52 1.41 -2.35
N VAL A 32 -7.31 0.69 -1.26
CA VAL A 32 -5.99 0.20 -0.86
C VAL A 32 -5.98 -1.32 -1.03
N ALA A 33 -4.93 -1.85 -1.64
CA ALA A 33 -4.71 -3.29 -1.73
C ALA A 33 -3.46 -3.66 -0.93
N ILE A 34 -3.56 -4.68 -0.09
CA ILE A 34 -2.46 -5.09 0.78
C ILE A 34 -2.01 -6.51 0.48
N ASP A 35 -0.71 -6.75 0.64
CA ASP A 35 -0.13 -8.08 0.48
C ASP A 35 -0.65 -9.03 1.55
N SER A 36 -0.97 -10.28 1.16
CA SER A 36 -1.32 -11.34 2.11
C SER A 36 -0.13 -11.68 3.01
N ASP A 37 -0.40 -12.37 4.12
CA ASP A 37 0.67 -12.81 5.03
C ASP A 37 1.71 -13.66 4.30
N ARG A 38 1.26 -14.62 3.48
CA ARG A 38 2.15 -15.48 2.72
C ARG A 38 3.06 -14.67 1.79
N ARG A 39 2.49 -13.69 1.10
CA ARG A 39 3.26 -12.86 0.18
C ARG A 39 4.28 -11.99 0.91
N VAL A 40 3.91 -11.42 2.05
CA VAL A 40 4.86 -10.64 2.87
C VAL A 40 6.01 -11.51 3.36
N THR A 41 5.72 -12.72 3.80
CA THR A 41 6.76 -13.66 4.25
C THR A 41 7.71 -14.01 3.09
N GLU A 42 7.18 -14.27 1.91
CA GLU A 42 8.00 -14.55 0.72
C GLU A 42 8.91 -13.38 0.35
N LEU A 43 8.42 -12.15 0.45
CA LEU A 43 9.15 -10.95 0.03
C LEU A 43 10.10 -10.41 1.11
N LYS A 44 9.75 -10.55 2.38
CA LYS A 44 10.45 -9.87 3.49
C LYS A 44 11.06 -10.80 4.53
N GLY A 45 10.80 -12.11 4.43
CA GLY A 45 11.38 -13.10 5.32
C GLY A 45 10.41 -13.66 6.38
N PRO A 46 10.83 -14.71 7.11
CA PRO A 46 9.93 -15.49 7.97
C PRO A 46 9.46 -14.76 9.24
N THR A 47 10.10 -13.64 9.61
CA THR A 47 9.67 -12.86 10.78
C THR A 47 8.61 -11.81 10.43
N ARG A 48 8.20 -11.72 9.18
CA ARG A 48 7.23 -10.74 8.69
C ARG A 48 6.02 -11.46 8.09
N PRO A 49 4.80 -10.92 8.19
CA PRO A 49 4.47 -9.64 8.82
C PRO A 49 4.40 -9.75 10.35
N VAL A 50 4.44 -8.60 11.02
CA VAL A 50 4.19 -8.52 12.47
C VAL A 50 2.70 -8.61 12.74
N ASN A 51 1.89 -7.88 11.97
CA ASN A 51 0.43 -7.95 12.03
C ASN A 51 -0.10 -8.82 10.90
N ASN A 52 -1.06 -9.70 11.20
CA ASN A 52 -1.66 -10.55 10.17
C ASN A 52 -2.53 -9.73 9.20
N GLU A 53 -2.85 -10.35 8.05
CA GLU A 53 -3.55 -9.66 6.97
C GLU A 53 -4.93 -9.17 7.37
N ILE A 54 -5.64 -9.89 8.22
CA ILE A 54 -6.98 -9.50 8.66
C ILE A 54 -6.89 -8.24 9.54
N ASP A 55 -5.94 -8.21 10.47
CA ASP A 55 -5.72 -7.05 11.32
C ASP A 55 -5.25 -5.84 10.50
N ARG A 56 -4.33 -6.05 9.55
CA ARG A 56 -3.86 -4.98 8.67
C ARG A 56 -5.00 -4.40 7.84
N GLN A 57 -5.84 -5.26 7.28
CA GLN A 57 -7.03 -4.82 6.53
C GLN A 57 -7.97 -4.02 7.41
N PHE A 58 -8.20 -4.48 8.64
CA PHE A 58 -9.07 -3.79 9.58
C PHE A 58 -8.53 -2.39 9.91
N PHE A 59 -7.24 -2.28 10.19
CA PHE A 59 -6.60 -0.99 10.49
C PHE A 59 -6.74 -0.01 9.32
N ILE A 60 -6.44 -0.47 8.11
CA ILE A 60 -6.52 0.37 6.92
C ILE A 60 -7.97 0.80 6.65
N LYS A 61 -8.92 -0.12 6.71
CA LYS A 61 -10.34 0.20 6.49
C LYS A 61 -10.90 1.15 7.53
N SER A 62 -10.29 1.19 8.71
CA SER A 62 -10.73 2.07 9.79
C SER A 62 -10.29 3.52 9.61
N LEU A 63 -9.37 3.79 8.69
CA LEU A 63 -8.89 5.14 8.41
C LEU A 63 -9.95 5.91 7.61
N LYS A 64 -10.21 7.15 8.02
CA LYS A 64 -11.25 7.97 7.40
C LYS A 64 -11.01 8.27 5.91
N TRP A 65 -9.76 8.16 5.46
CA TRP A 65 -9.41 8.44 4.06
C TRP A 65 -9.62 7.25 3.13
N VAL A 66 -9.75 6.05 3.69
CA VAL A 66 -9.81 4.80 2.91
C VAL A 66 -11.25 4.36 2.74
N ASP A 67 -11.66 4.14 1.50
CA ASP A 67 -13.02 3.69 1.19
C ASP A 67 -13.14 2.17 1.23
N ASP A 68 -12.08 1.44 0.81
CA ASP A 68 -12.05 -0.01 0.91
C ASP A 68 -10.61 -0.52 0.94
N CYS A 69 -10.43 -1.75 1.40
CA CYS A 69 -9.13 -2.40 1.45
C CYS A 69 -9.27 -3.87 1.09
N TRP A 70 -8.54 -4.30 0.04
CA TRP A 70 -8.57 -5.67 -0.47
C TRP A 70 -7.22 -6.34 -0.23
N ILE A 71 -7.23 -7.65 -0.01
CA ILE A 71 -6.03 -8.46 0.19
C ILE A 71 -5.71 -9.19 -1.12
N PHE A 72 -4.46 -9.14 -1.57
CA PHE A 72 -4.03 -9.91 -2.74
C PHE A 72 -2.90 -10.87 -2.36
N ASN A 73 -2.90 -12.04 -3.00
CA ASN A 73 -2.03 -13.16 -2.65
C ASN A 73 -0.92 -13.39 -3.68
N SER A 74 -0.99 -12.72 -4.81
CA SER A 74 -0.02 -12.86 -5.91
C SER A 74 -0.01 -11.60 -6.76
N GLU A 75 1.07 -11.45 -7.56
CA GLU A 75 1.14 -10.36 -8.53
C GLU A 75 -0.01 -10.43 -9.53
N GLU A 76 -0.41 -11.64 -9.94
CA GLU A 76 -1.53 -11.85 -10.87
C GLU A 76 -2.83 -11.31 -10.29
N GLU A 77 -3.08 -11.56 -9.00
CA GLU A 77 -4.26 -11.02 -8.31
C GLU A 77 -4.21 -9.50 -8.24
N LEU A 78 -3.04 -8.94 -7.96
CA LEU A 78 -2.87 -7.48 -7.91
C LEU A 78 -3.20 -6.86 -9.28
N VAL A 79 -2.65 -7.43 -10.35
CA VAL A 79 -2.93 -6.96 -11.72
C VAL A 79 -4.42 -7.04 -12.02
N HIS A 80 -5.08 -8.14 -11.62
CA HIS A 80 -6.51 -8.32 -11.82
C HIS A 80 -7.35 -7.25 -11.11
N ILE A 81 -6.98 -6.91 -9.88
CA ILE A 81 -7.64 -5.84 -9.12
C ILE A 81 -7.49 -4.51 -9.88
N ILE A 82 -6.27 -4.17 -10.28
CA ILE A 82 -6.00 -2.90 -10.97
C ILE A 82 -6.74 -2.84 -12.31
N GLU A 83 -6.72 -3.93 -13.07
CA GLU A 83 -7.44 -4.01 -14.33
C GLU A 83 -8.95 -3.85 -14.15
N THR A 84 -9.50 -4.42 -13.09
CA THR A 84 -10.94 -4.34 -12.79
C THR A 84 -11.34 -2.92 -12.37
N ILE A 85 -10.56 -2.30 -11.49
CA ILE A 85 -10.85 -0.97 -10.93
C ILE A 85 -10.55 0.13 -11.97
N LYS A 86 -9.50 -0.03 -12.75
CA LYS A 86 -9.03 0.97 -13.71
C LYS A 86 -8.87 2.34 -13.03
N PRO A 87 -7.92 2.46 -12.10
CA PRO A 87 -7.75 3.70 -11.35
C PRO A 87 -7.48 4.89 -12.27
N ASP A 88 -8.02 6.05 -11.91
CA ASP A 88 -7.62 7.29 -12.54
C ASP A 88 -6.17 7.63 -12.16
N ILE A 89 -5.84 7.46 -10.88
CA ILE A 89 -4.48 7.70 -10.38
C ILE A 89 -4.06 6.56 -9.46
N MET A 90 -2.84 6.04 -9.70
CA MET A 90 -2.16 5.17 -8.76
C MET A 90 -1.08 5.98 -8.06
N VAL A 91 -1.04 5.94 -6.72
CA VAL A 91 -0.02 6.62 -5.94
C VAL A 91 1.05 5.63 -5.52
N LYS A 92 2.30 5.98 -5.77
CA LYS A 92 3.49 5.20 -5.39
C LYS A 92 4.48 6.08 -4.64
N GLY A 93 5.34 5.46 -3.84
CA GLY A 93 6.45 6.18 -3.26
C GLY A 93 7.44 6.65 -4.34
N SER A 94 8.14 7.74 -4.07
CA SER A 94 9.08 8.34 -5.03
C SER A 94 10.25 7.41 -5.39
N ASP A 95 10.56 6.41 -4.56
CA ASP A 95 11.59 5.41 -4.83
C ASP A 95 11.23 4.49 -6.01
N TYR A 96 9.96 4.46 -6.44
CA TYR A 96 9.53 3.72 -7.63
C TYR A 96 9.70 4.51 -8.93
N GLN A 97 10.06 5.77 -8.84
CA GLN A 97 10.21 6.62 -10.02
C GLN A 97 11.30 6.07 -10.94
N GLY A 98 10.96 5.90 -12.22
CA GLY A 98 11.88 5.32 -13.19
C GLY A 98 11.96 3.79 -13.19
N LYS A 99 11.18 3.12 -12.34
CA LYS A 99 11.12 1.65 -12.26
C LYS A 99 9.80 1.14 -12.82
N PRO A 100 9.77 -0.12 -13.31
CA PRO A 100 8.51 -0.74 -13.72
C PRO A 100 7.54 -0.83 -12.54
N ILE A 101 6.27 -0.53 -12.80
CA ILE A 101 5.22 -0.58 -11.79
C ILE A 101 4.15 -1.56 -12.25
N VAL A 102 3.82 -2.52 -11.38
CA VAL A 102 2.82 -3.55 -11.68
C VAL A 102 1.46 -2.89 -11.92
N GLY A 103 0.85 -3.19 -13.05
CA GLY A 103 -0.50 -2.70 -13.38
C GLY A 103 -0.55 -1.27 -13.90
N GLU A 104 0.59 -0.63 -14.13
CA GLU A 104 0.62 0.78 -14.56
C GLU A 104 -0.15 1.03 -15.86
N GLN A 105 -0.20 0.03 -16.75
CA GLN A 105 -0.89 0.15 -18.04
C GLN A 105 -2.40 0.30 -17.90
N TYR A 106 -2.96 -0.05 -16.74
CA TYR A 106 -4.41 0.07 -16.48
C TYR A 106 -4.78 1.35 -15.75
N CYS A 107 -3.80 2.19 -15.43
CA CYS A 107 -4.01 3.46 -14.74
C CYS A 107 -3.85 4.61 -15.72
N LYS A 108 -4.65 5.66 -15.56
CA LYS A 108 -4.53 6.84 -16.43
C LYS A 108 -3.29 7.65 -16.08
N GLU A 109 -2.92 7.68 -14.78
CA GLU A 109 -1.79 8.44 -14.27
C GLU A 109 -1.14 7.71 -13.10
N ILE A 110 0.19 7.79 -13.00
CA ILE A 110 0.93 7.37 -11.80
C ILE A 110 1.43 8.65 -11.14
N ARG A 111 1.12 8.81 -9.85
CA ARG A 111 1.58 9.95 -9.05
C ARG A 111 2.55 9.46 -7.99
N PHE A 112 3.71 10.10 -7.90
CA PHE A 112 4.73 9.72 -6.93
C PHE A 112 4.64 10.61 -5.70
N TYR A 113 4.68 9.98 -4.51
CA TYR A 113 4.66 10.68 -3.23
C TYR A 113 6.01 10.55 -2.56
N GLU A 114 6.57 11.70 -2.14
CA GLU A 114 7.88 11.70 -1.49
C GLU A 114 7.74 11.28 -0.02
N HIS A 115 8.53 10.27 0.37
CA HIS A 115 8.52 9.74 1.73
C HIS A 115 9.07 10.74 2.73
N THR A 116 8.52 10.71 3.95
CA THR A 116 8.92 11.59 5.06
C THR A 116 10.05 11.01 5.90
N GLY A 117 10.66 9.90 5.49
CA GLY A 117 11.72 9.23 6.24
C GLY A 117 11.24 8.16 7.21
N HIS A 118 9.94 7.99 7.40
CA HIS A 118 9.39 6.90 8.21
C HIS A 118 9.37 5.59 7.43
N SER A 119 9.58 4.47 8.13
CA SER A 119 9.39 3.15 7.52
C SER A 119 9.06 2.12 8.60
N THR A 120 8.31 1.08 8.20
CA THR A 120 8.00 -0.05 9.08
C THR A 120 9.27 -0.77 9.51
N THR A 121 10.21 -0.96 8.60
CA THR A 121 11.49 -1.60 8.89
C THR A 121 12.26 -0.84 9.95
N LYS A 122 12.36 0.49 9.84
CA LYS A 122 13.01 1.34 10.83
C LYS A 122 12.33 1.24 12.20
N THR A 123 11.00 1.20 12.22
CA THR A 123 10.22 1.05 13.45
C THR A 123 10.53 -0.27 14.14
N ILE A 124 10.56 -1.36 13.38
CA ILE A 124 10.89 -2.70 13.93
C ILE A 124 12.30 -2.70 14.49
N HIS A 125 13.27 -2.12 13.78
CA HIS A 125 14.65 -2.03 14.26
C HIS A 125 14.75 -1.26 15.57
N ARG A 126 14.04 -0.14 15.72
CA ARG A 126 14.03 0.63 16.97
C ARG A 126 13.48 -0.19 18.13
N ILE A 127 12.43 -0.96 17.91
CA ILE A 127 11.83 -1.81 18.94
C ILE A 127 12.81 -2.90 19.36
N ALA A 128 13.44 -3.56 18.40
CA ALA A 128 14.35 -4.68 18.64
C ALA A 128 15.64 -4.24 19.34
N ASN A 129 16.08 -3.01 19.17
CA ASN A 129 17.37 -2.50 19.67
C ASN A 129 17.23 -1.56 20.86
N ARG A 130 16.11 -1.61 21.57
CA ARG A 130 15.93 -0.82 22.80
C ARG A 130 16.78 -1.32 23.95
#